data_b66fe188fa4cd758a0e462abbc5183cf
#
_entry.id   b66fe188fa4cd758a0e462abbc5183cf
#
_cell.length_a   1.000
_cell.length_b   1.000
_cell.length_c   1.000
_cell.angle_alpha   90.00
_cell.angle_beta   90.00
_cell.angle_gamma   90.00
#
_symmetry.space_group_name_H-M   'P 1'
#
loop_
_entity.id
_entity.type
_entity.pdbx_description
1 polymer ?
#
loop_
_entity_poly.entity_id
_entity_poly.type
_entity_poly.pdbx_seq_one_letter_code
_entity_poly.pdbx_strand_id
1 'polypeptide(L)'
;MLDDTRPAQEKKMVTVELHTVRQKLPTGDYVLSGSESECIIERKGSLLEISKNLFDRKDRQRFIRELVRLKEETSHPVLVLEGSPAQLLESHEGSIAVDALIRLLQEYGVELLLLPSGITKHRRALGEWVARLLINRTLHG
;
A
#
# COMPACT_ATOMS: atom_id res chain seq x y z
N MET A 1 7.24 -15.10 14.62
CA MET A 1 7.39 -16.45 14.06
C MET A 1 6.09 -17.22 14.22
N LEU A 2 5.68 -17.94 13.20
CA LEU A 2 4.47 -18.75 13.28
C LEU A 2 4.71 -20.01 14.11
N ASP A 3 3.72 -20.34 14.93
CA ASP A 3 3.75 -21.56 15.72
C ASP A 3 3.18 -22.72 14.91
N ASP A 4 4.02 -23.66 14.50
CA ASP A 4 3.64 -24.82 13.69
C ASP A 4 3.31 -26.05 14.53
N THR A 5 3.23 -25.91 15.85
CA THR A 5 2.82 -27.02 16.73
C THR A 5 1.30 -27.23 16.71
N ARG A 6 0.54 -26.33 16.10
CA ARG A 6 -0.92 -26.41 15.99
C ARG A 6 -1.37 -27.67 15.26
N PRO A 7 -2.51 -28.26 15.66
CA PRO A 7 -3.13 -29.33 14.89
C PRO A 7 -3.40 -28.92 13.44
N ALA A 8 -3.42 -29.90 12.52
CA ALA A 8 -3.63 -29.61 11.11
C ALA A 8 -4.92 -28.85 10.81
N GLN A 9 -5.97 -29.09 11.59
CA GLN A 9 -7.25 -28.37 11.44
C GLN A 9 -7.13 -26.88 11.74
N GLU A 10 -6.25 -26.49 12.66
CA GLU A 10 -6.01 -25.09 13.01
C GLU A 10 -5.13 -24.36 12.01
N LYS A 11 -4.45 -25.10 11.11
CA LYS A 11 -3.60 -24.56 10.06
C LYS A 11 -4.38 -24.26 8.80
N LYS A 12 -5.69 -24.49 8.77
CA LYS A 12 -6.52 -24.19 7.62
C LYS A 12 -6.55 -22.68 7.36
N MET A 13 -6.62 -22.35 6.07
CA MET A 13 -6.76 -20.97 5.64
C MET A 13 -8.06 -20.36 6.18
N VAL A 14 -7.93 -19.20 6.80
CA VAL A 14 -9.10 -18.42 7.22
C VAL A 14 -9.56 -17.57 6.05
N THR A 15 -10.83 -17.74 5.67
CA THR A 15 -11.44 -16.95 4.61
C THR A 15 -12.21 -15.79 5.23
N VAL A 16 -11.99 -14.60 4.71
CA VAL A 16 -12.73 -13.40 5.09
C VAL A 16 -13.49 -12.90 3.87
N GLU A 17 -14.80 -12.73 4.03
CA GLU A 17 -15.65 -12.15 3.01
C GLU A 17 -15.79 -10.64 3.25
N LEU A 18 -15.50 -9.84 2.23
CA LEU A 18 -15.69 -8.40 2.27
C LEU A 18 -16.60 -7.99 1.12
N HIS A 19 -17.61 -7.19 1.44
CA HIS A 19 -18.41 -6.54 0.42
C HIS A 19 -17.64 -5.33 -0.08
N THR A 20 -17.35 -5.31 -1.39
CA THR A 20 -16.62 -4.20 -2.01
C THR A 20 -17.58 -3.28 -2.73
N VAL A 21 -17.45 -1.99 -2.50
CA VAL A 21 -18.20 -0.95 -3.18
C VAL A 21 -17.21 -0.03 -3.88
N ARG A 22 -17.43 0.22 -5.17
CA ARG A 22 -16.65 1.20 -5.91
C ARG A 22 -17.23 2.59 -5.69
N GLN A 23 -16.43 3.44 -5.07
CA GLN A 23 -16.82 4.80 -4.76
C GLN A 23 -15.57 5.68 -4.79
N LYS A 24 -15.71 6.89 -5.33
CA LYS A 24 -14.60 7.84 -5.27
C LYS A 24 -14.40 8.27 -3.82
N LEU A 25 -13.19 8.09 -3.31
CA LEU A 25 -12.83 8.49 -1.97
C LEU A 25 -12.21 9.89 -1.98
N PRO A 26 -12.43 10.69 -0.94
CA PRO A 26 -11.77 12.00 -0.82
C PRO A 26 -10.25 11.86 -0.68
N THR A 27 -9.76 10.79 -0.07
CA THR A 27 -8.33 10.53 0.12
C THR A 27 -8.06 9.04 0.01
N GLY A 28 -7.00 8.68 -0.72
CA GLY A 28 -6.59 7.29 -0.89
C GLY A 28 -7.46 6.47 -1.83
N ASP A 29 -7.13 5.21 -1.96
CA ASP A 29 -7.78 4.29 -2.88
C ASP A 29 -8.61 3.19 -2.19
N TYR A 30 -8.23 2.83 -0.97
CA TYR A 30 -8.90 1.76 -0.22
C TYR A 30 -9.07 2.14 1.24
N VAL A 31 -10.28 1.93 1.76
CA VAL A 31 -10.62 2.10 3.17
C VAL A 31 -11.64 1.05 3.57
N LEU A 32 -11.73 0.76 4.87
CA LEU A 32 -12.91 0.08 5.42
C LEU A 32 -13.94 1.15 5.75
N SER A 33 -15.16 0.97 5.26
CA SER A 33 -16.24 1.93 5.49
C SER A 33 -16.45 2.18 6.99
N GLY A 34 -16.45 3.45 7.37
CA GLY A 34 -16.57 3.84 8.78
C GLY A 34 -15.28 3.78 9.59
N SER A 35 -14.16 3.33 8.99
CA SER A 35 -12.87 3.19 9.67
C SER A 35 -11.75 3.94 8.95
N GLU A 36 -12.07 5.01 8.25
CA GLU A 36 -11.11 5.82 7.50
C GLU A 36 -10.03 6.42 8.39
N SER A 37 -10.37 6.77 9.63
CA SER A 37 -9.40 7.30 10.60
C SER A 37 -8.39 6.25 11.06
N GLU A 38 -8.66 4.97 10.86
CA GLU A 38 -7.80 3.86 11.31
C GLU A 38 -6.75 3.47 10.27
N CYS A 39 -7.16 3.35 9.01
CA CYS A 39 -6.25 2.98 7.93
C CYS A 39 -6.76 3.47 6.58
N ILE A 40 -5.88 4.07 5.80
CA ILE A 40 -6.13 4.41 4.39
C ILE A 40 -4.96 3.89 3.58
N ILE A 41 -5.26 3.24 2.46
CA ILE A 41 -4.24 2.73 1.52
C ILE A 41 -4.29 3.55 0.24
N GLU A 42 -3.14 4.08 -0.16
CA GLU A 42 -2.89 4.68 -1.47
C GLU A 42 -2.16 3.65 -2.33
N ARG A 43 -2.59 3.47 -3.58
CA ARG A 43 -1.98 2.54 -4.52
C ARG A 43 -1.30 3.29 -5.65
N LYS A 44 -0.05 2.91 -5.95
CA LYS A 44 0.68 3.33 -7.14
C LYS A 44 0.88 2.11 -8.04
N GLY A 45 0.33 2.17 -9.25
CA GLY A 45 0.21 1.02 -10.14
C GLY A 45 1.44 0.73 -10.99
N SER A 46 2.44 1.60 -10.99
CA SER A 46 3.63 1.39 -11.81
C SER A 46 4.85 2.15 -11.29
N LEU A 47 6.04 1.65 -11.69
CA LEU A 47 7.30 2.31 -11.40
C LEU A 47 7.41 3.66 -12.12
N LEU A 48 6.85 3.76 -13.32
CA LEU A 48 6.84 5.02 -14.07
C LEU A 48 6.05 6.09 -13.34
N GLU A 49 4.89 5.73 -12.78
CA GLU A 49 4.06 6.64 -12.01
C GLU A 49 4.82 7.16 -10.79
N ILE A 50 5.43 6.26 -10.01
CA ILE A 50 6.17 6.67 -8.81
C ILE A 50 7.41 7.52 -9.16
N SER A 51 8.10 7.20 -10.25
CA SER A 51 9.25 7.97 -10.73
C SER A 51 8.83 9.41 -11.08
N LYS A 52 7.71 9.58 -11.78
CA LYS A 52 7.14 10.91 -12.03
C LYS A 52 6.79 11.63 -10.74
N ASN A 53 6.16 10.94 -9.80
CA ASN A 53 5.81 11.51 -8.51
C ASN A 53 7.04 11.99 -7.70
N LEU A 54 8.20 11.40 -7.94
CA LEU A 54 9.42 11.75 -7.20
C LEU A 54 10.20 12.87 -7.88
N PHE A 55 10.26 12.89 -9.21
CA PHE A 55 11.20 13.72 -9.95
C PHE A 55 10.58 14.83 -10.81
N ASP A 56 9.32 14.69 -11.24
CA ASP A 56 8.63 15.78 -11.90
C ASP A 56 8.16 16.78 -10.85
N ARG A 57 8.50 18.06 -11.04
CA ARG A 57 8.24 19.10 -10.04
C ARG A 57 6.77 19.21 -9.65
N LYS A 58 5.87 19.26 -10.63
CA LYS A 58 4.42 19.41 -10.35
C LYS A 58 3.84 18.14 -9.76
N ASP A 59 4.22 16.99 -10.29
CA ASP A 59 3.75 15.70 -9.80
C ASP A 59 4.29 15.42 -8.39
N ARG A 60 5.52 15.83 -8.10
CA ARG A 60 6.10 15.71 -6.75
C ARG A 60 5.33 16.56 -5.74
N GLN A 61 5.00 17.79 -6.09
CA GLN A 61 4.22 18.65 -5.20
C GLN A 61 2.83 18.07 -4.93
N ARG A 62 2.19 17.49 -5.94
CA ARG A 62 0.89 16.82 -5.80
C ARG A 62 1.01 15.60 -4.92
N PHE A 63 2.04 14.79 -5.12
CA PHE A 63 2.29 13.60 -4.32
C PHE A 63 2.51 13.95 -2.85
N ILE A 64 3.30 14.98 -2.56
CA ILE A 64 3.51 15.46 -1.19
C ILE A 64 2.18 15.86 -0.55
N ARG A 65 1.32 16.57 -1.28
CA ARG A 65 -0.01 16.93 -0.77
C ARG A 65 -0.87 15.71 -0.46
N GLU A 66 -0.79 14.67 -1.30
CA GLU A 66 -1.47 13.40 -1.04
C GLU A 66 -0.96 12.75 0.26
N LEU A 67 0.36 12.72 0.46
CA LEU A 67 0.96 12.15 1.68
C LEU A 67 0.57 12.95 2.93
N VAL A 68 0.53 14.27 2.84
CA VAL A 68 0.09 15.14 3.94
C VAL A 68 -1.36 14.82 4.31
N ARG A 69 -2.25 14.69 3.33
CA ARG A 69 -3.64 14.33 3.58
C ARG A 69 -3.77 12.96 4.24
N LEU A 70 -3.04 11.98 3.74
CA LEU A 70 -3.03 10.64 4.33
C LEU A 70 -2.64 10.70 5.80
N LYS A 71 -1.56 11.41 6.11
CA LYS A 71 -1.09 11.55 7.48
C LYS A 71 -2.10 12.24 8.40
N GLU A 72 -2.81 13.25 7.89
CA GLU A 72 -3.80 13.99 8.65
C GLU A 72 -5.09 13.20 8.88
N GLU A 73 -5.49 12.37 7.92
CA GLU A 73 -6.79 11.72 7.93
C GLU A 73 -6.79 10.33 8.56
N THR A 74 -5.63 9.68 8.68
CA THR A 74 -5.57 8.34 9.23
C THR A 74 -4.38 8.13 10.14
N SER A 75 -4.53 7.23 11.11
CA SER A 75 -3.43 6.82 11.99
C SER A 75 -2.47 5.84 11.32
N HIS A 76 -2.92 5.12 10.29
CA HIS A 76 -2.09 4.15 9.57
C HIS A 76 -2.17 4.38 8.06
N PRO A 77 -1.42 5.38 7.53
CA PRO A 77 -1.34 5.56 6.09
C PRO A 77 -0.37 4.55 5.47
N VAL A 78 -0.81 3.89 4.40
CA VAL A 78 -0.03 2.86 3.70
C VAL A 78 0.02 3.20 2.22
N LEU A 79 1.22 3.14 1.64
CA LEU A 79 1.42 3.19 0.19
C LEU A 79 1.71 1.77 -0.30
N VAL A 80 0.86 1.27 -1.17
CA VAL A 80 1.10 0.02 -1.91
C VAL A 80 1.63 0.37 -3.28
N LEU A 81 2.84 -0.09 -3.58
CA LEU A 81 3.46 0.08 -4.89
C LEU A 81 3.50 -1.26 -5.62
N GLU A 82 2.93 -1.30 -6.82
CA GLU A 82 2.98 -2.50 -7.65
C GLU A 82 4.33 -2.61 -8.34
N GLY A 83 5.15 -3.48 -7.82
CA GLY A 83 6.49 -3.74 -8.33
C GLY A 83 7.29 -4.56 -7.33
N SER A 84 8.33 -5.24 -7.80
CA SER A 84 9.22 -5.97 -6.93
C SER A 84 10.42 -5.10 -6.53
N PRO A 85 11.10 -5.42 -5.42
CA PRO A 85 12.34 -4.73 -5.04
C PRO A 85 13.37 -4.73 -6.17
N ALA A 86 13.54 -5.84 -6.87
CA ALA A 86 14.49 -5.94 -7.98
C ALA A 86 14.11 -5.01 -9.13
N GLN A 87 12.82 -4.97 -9.51
CA GLN A 87 12.35 -4.09 -10.58
C GLN A 87 12.60 -2.62 -10.26
N LEU A 88 12.40 -2.21 -9.02
CA LEU A 88 12.68 -0.85 -8.59
C LEU A 88 14.16 -0.49 -8.75
N LEU A 89 15.05 -1.34 -8.26
CA LEU A 89 16.49 -1.11 -8.33
C LEU A 89 17.02 -1.14 -9.76
N GLU A 90 16.41 -1.92 -10.63
CA GLU A 90 16.79 -2.06 -12.04
C GLU A 90 16.17 -0.99 -12.94
N SER A 91 15.24 -0.18 -12.43
CA SER A 91 14.63 0.90 -13.19
C SER A 91 15.64 1.99 -13.56
N HIS A 92 15.26 2.88 -14.48
CA HIS A 92 16.15 3.94 -14.98
C HIS A 92 16.76 4.80 -13.86
N GLU A 93 15.95 5.23 -12.91
CA GLU A 93 16.41 5.99 -11.75
C GLU A 93 16.99 5.10 -10.63
N GLY A 94 16.65 3.81 -10.64
CA GLY A 94 17.23 2.80 -9.77
C GLY A 94 17.26 3.15 -8.29
N SER A 95 18.44 3.05 -7.69
CA SER A 95 18.62 3.32 -6.26
C SER A 95 18.31 4.76 -5.85
N ILE A 96 18.45 5.72 -6.76
CA ILE A 96 18.10 7.12 -6.48
C ILE A 96 16.60 7.24 -6.20
N ALA A 97 15.79 6.58 -7.01
CA ALA A 97 14.33 6.56 -6.82
C ALA A 97 13.94 5.85 -5.51
N VAL A 98 14.58 4.72 -5.23
CA VAL A 98 14.32 3.96 -3.99
C VAL A 98 14.65 4.82 -2.76
N ASP A 99 15.83 5.44 -2.74
CA ASP A 99 16.23 6.30 -1.63
C ASP A 99 15.29 7.50 -1.47
N ALA A 100 14.92 8.14 -2.56
CA ALA A 100 14.00 9.28 -2.54
C ALA A 100 12.63 8.88 -2.00
N LEU A 101 12.11 7.74 -2.44
CA LEU A 101 10.82 7.22 -1.99
C LEU A 101 10.85 6.90 -0.48
N ILE A 102 11.86 6.17 -0.03
CA ILE A 102 11.99 5.81 1.39
C ILE A 102 12.07 7.07 2.26
N ARG A 103 12.91 8.03 1.89
CA ARG A 103 13.04 9.28 2.67
C ARG A 103 11.74 10.06 2.72
N LEU A 104 11.05 10.17 1.60
CA LEU A 104 9.79 10.91 1.53
C LEU A 104 8.71 10.25 2.40
N LEU A 105 8.56 8.93 2.30
CA LEU A 105 7.58 8.21 3.08
C LEU A 105 7.89 8.23 4.58
N GLN A 106 9.17 8.15 4.96
CA GLN A 106 9.59 8.32 6.35
C GLN A 106 9.22 9.69 6.91
N GLU A 107 9.45 10.74 6.11
CA GLU A 107 9.13 12.11 6.52
C GLU A 107 7.66 12.28 6.89
N TYR A 108 6.77 11.64 6.13
CA TYR A 108 5.33 11.74 6.36
C TYR A 108 4.74 10.55 7.12
N GLY A 109 5.57 9.62 7.58
CA GLY A 109 5.11 8.50 8.39
C GLY A 109 4.22 7.52 7.65
N VAL A 110 4.46 7.33 6.35
CA VAL A 110 3.67 6.42 5.50
C VAL A 110 4.40 5.09 5.35
N GLU A 111 3.70 3.99 5.64
CA GLU A 111 4.22 2.64 5.47
C GLU A 111 4.30 2.29 3.98
N LEU A 112 5.38 1.63 3.56
CA LEU A 112 5.56 1.17 2.19
C LEU A 112 5.39 -0.34 2.11
N LEU A 113 4.55 -0.80 1.19
CA LEU A 113 4.42 -2.22 0.85
C LEU A 113 4.61 -2.40 -0.65
N LEU A 114 5.53 -3.28 -1.04
CA LEU A 114 5.76 -3.64 -2.44
C LEU A 114 5.04 -4.95 -2.75
N LEU A 115 4.19 -4.94 -3.77
CA LEU A 115 3.47 -6.12 -4.20
C LEU A 115 3.67 -6.30 -5.71
N PRO A 116 4.02 -7.51 -6.18
CA PRO A 116 4.16 -7.75 -7.61
C PRO A 116 2.81 -7.62 -8.33
N SER A 117 2.86 -7.21 -9.58
CA SER A 117 1.68 -7.01 -10.40
C SER A 117 1.83 -7.68 -11.78
N GLY A 118 0.82 -7.52 -12.60
CA GLY A 118 0.84 -7.89 -14.01
C GLY A 118 -0.08 -9.04 -14.37
N ILE A 119 0.11 -10.23 -13.81
CA ILE A 119 -0.74 -11.39 -14.11
C ILE A 119 -1.92 -11.50 -13.14
N THR A 120 -2.97 -12.19 -13.55
CA THR A 120 -4.22 -12.34 -12.76
C THR A 120 -3.97 -12.87 -11.35
N LYS A 121 -3.06 -13.84 -11.20
CA LYS A 121 -2.68 -14.40 -9.90
C LYS A 121 -2.16 -13.32 -8.95
N HIS A 122 -1.30 -12.43 -9.45
CA HIS A 122 -0.74 -11.34 -8.64
C HIS A 122 -1.79 -10.30 -8.28
N ARG A 123 -2.75 -10.03 -9.17
CA ARG A 123 -3.86 -9.11 -8.89
C ARG A 123 -4.76 -9.62 -7.76
N ARG A 124 -5.04 -10.93 -7.75
CA ARG A 124 -5.80 -11.54 -6.66
C ARG A 124 -5.06 -11.44 -5.34
N ALA A 125 -3.76 -11.73 -5.36
CA ALA A 125 -2.91 -11.62 -4.18
C ALA A 125 -2.85 -10.16 -3.68
N LEU A 126 -2.75 -9.20 -4.59
CA LEU A 126 -2.79 -7.77 -4.24
C LEU A 126 -4.08 -7.44 -3.48
N GLY A 127 -5.23 -7.83 -4.04
CA GLY A 127 -6.52 -7.58 -3.41
C GLY A 127 -6.64 -8.22 -2.03
N GLU A 128 -6.17 -9.43 -1.87
CA GLU A 128 -6.16 -10.13 -0.58
C GLU A 128 -5.24 -9.43 0.43
N TRP A 129 -4.06 -9.03 0.02
CA TRP A 129 -3.13 -8.28 0.87
C TRP A 129 -3.71 -6.95 1.32
N VAL A 130 -4.33 -6.21 0.40
CA VAL A 130 -4.98 -4.92 0.72
C VAL A 130 -6.08 -5.12 1.74
N ALA A 131 -6.94 -6.12 1.55
CA ALA A 131 -8.02 -6.43 2.49
C ALA A 131 -7.47 -6.79 3.88
N ARG A 132 -6.43 -7.63 3.95
CA ARG A 132 -5.81 -8.02 5.22
C ARG A 132 -5.10 -6.88 5.92
N LEU A 133 -4.45 -6.00 5.16
CA LEU A 133 -3.86 -4.78 5.73
C LEU A 133 -4.91 -3.91 6.38
N LEU A 134 -5.99 -3.61 5.67
CA LEU A 134 -7.08 -2.79 6.20
C LEU A 134 -7.66 -3.38 7.47
N ILE A 135 -7.96 -4.67 7.46
CA ILE A 135 -8.52 -5.36 8.63
C ILE A 135 -7.55 -5.28 9.81
N ASN A 136 -6.30 -5.66 9.60
CA ASN A 136 -5.33 -5.75 10.70
C ASN A 136 -4.92 -4.38 11.24
N ARG A 137 -4.72 -3.38 10.36
CA ARG A 137 -4.40 -2.03 10.82
C ARG A 137 -5.57 -1.37 11.53
N THR A 138 -6.81 -1.69 11.14
CA THR A 138 -8.02 -1.19 11.81
C THR A 138 -8.21 -1.83 13.17
N LEU A 139 -8.06 -3.16 13.29
CA LEU A 139 -8.35 -3.90 14.52
C LEU A 139 -7.18 -3.94 15.50
N HIS A 140 -5.95 -3.91 14.99
CA HIS A 140 -4.74 -4.16 15.79
C HIS A 140 -3.66 -3.09 15.65
N GLY A 141 -3.97 -2.04 14.92
CA GLY A 141 -3.04 -0.94 14.65
C GLY A 141 -2.88 0.11 15.76
#